data_42b709fdc23bcc30485ee03309e67cb4
#
_entry.id   42b709fdc23bcc30485ee03309e67cb4
#
_cell.length_a   1.000
_cell.length_b   1.000
_cell.length_c   1.000
_cell.angle_alpha   90.00
_cell.angle_beta   90.00
_cell.angle_gamma   90.00
#
_symmetry.space_group_name_H-M   'P 1'
#
loop_
_entity.id
_entity.type
_entity.pdbx_description
1 polymer ?
#
loop_
_entity_poly.entity_id
_entity_poly.type
_entity_poly.pdbx_seq_one_letter_code
_entity_poly.pdbx_strand_id
1 'polypeptide(L)'
;MQEVPHLRAMAFVGVVVQHAIGMFSRAEGVTADDLSVMAVLFNLVKFAVPMFVFLTGLVIFYNYYEELRTGSYLVKRVREVVVPYLAFTVYYYYFWGADHAAHSWREFPSVFLSGSGAYHLWFVAMIFQFYLLYPLFRAVFRRVQPYFKRERAVVALLVVLTALFIWGTQALIGHSGVWTSDVFGVRGVLNHLDRTFPVWSLYFVLGGVAAMSVTKWRAWVEKVQRWNLMVFGVTLCWVTLELTKSIHGGQIDLGISHSFKASMILFTLSAFVLLYQAAVRLSWRENVVTRVSNLLGKYSYGTYLLHVFFLDKLYYQVQKWIPGLYPVWKMVVAVIACVALSLVATMLISRIPVVGSLLVGTAGKKKSNGRSAASGVAGGVQANG
;
A
#
# COMPACT_ATOMS: atom_id res chain seq x y z
N MET A 1 12.21 9.06 -9.92
CA MET A 1 10.77 8.74 -9.72
C MET A 1 10.20 9.69 -8.67
N GLN A 2 9.89 10.90 -9.09
CA GLN A 2 9.36 11.96 -8.19
C GLN A 2 7.88 11.73 -7.84
N GLU A 3 7.14 10.96 -8.64
CA GLU A 3 5.73 10.59 -8.44
C GLU A 3 5.51 9.58 -7.30
N VAL A 4 6.50 8.76 -6.96
CA VAL A 4 6.37 7.68 -5.97
C VAL A 4 5.94 8.17 -4.57
N PRO A 5 6.52 9.25 -4.00
CA PRO A 5 6.04 9.77 -2.73
C PRO A 5 4.57 10.20 -2.78
N HIS A 6 4.12 10.81 -3.88
CA HIS A 6 2.73 11.25 -4.03
C HIS A 6 1.77 10.06 -4.09
N LEU A 7 2.11 9.01 -4.84
CA LEU A 7 1.33 7.76 -4.88
C LEU A 7 1.25 7.08 -3.52
N ARG A 8 2.36 7.07 -2.76
CA ARG A 8 2.37 6.54 -1.38
C ARG A 8 1.47 7.34 -0.45
N ALA A 9 1.48 8.67 -0.58
CA ALA A 9 0.62 9.54 0.21
C ALA A 9 -0.87 9.29 -0.10
N MET A 10 -1.24 9.22 -1.39
CA MET A 10 -2.60 8.93 -1.82
C MET A 10 -3.06 7.55 -1.31
N ALA A 11 -2.21 6.52 -1.43
CA ALA A 11 -2.51 5.19 -0.95
C ALA A 11 -2.67 5.16 0.59
N PHE A 12 -1.81 5.85 1.33
CA PHE A 12 -1.92 5.93 2.79
C PHE A 12 -3.22 6.60 3.23
N VAL A 13 -3.55 7.76 2.66
CA VAL A 13 -4.83 8.44 2.95
C VAL A 13 -6.01 7.54 2.60
N GLY A 14 -5.96 6.84 1.46
CA GLY A 14 -6.98 5.87 1.06
C GLY A 14 -7.18 4.76 2.08
N VAL A 15 -6.10 4.21 2.68
CA VAL A 15 -6.19 3.20 3.75
C VAL A 15 -6.88 3.79 5.00
N VAL A 16 -6.49 4.99 5.42
CA VAL A 16 -7.12 5.64 6.60
C VAL A 16 -8.62 5.84 6.36
N VAL A 17 -9.00 6.30 5.16
CA VAL A 17 -10.42 6.47 4.79
C VAL A 17 -11.18 5.13 4.81
N GLN A 18 -10.60 4.04 4.27
CA GLN A 18 -11.25 2.71 4.31
C GLN A 18 -11.53 2.27 5.75
N HIS A 19 -10.55 2.42 6.64
CA HIS A 19 -10.71 2.02 8.04
C HIS A 19 -11.69 2.93 8.79
N ALA A 20 -11.65 4.24 8.52
CA ALA A 20 -12.63 5.18 9.08
C ALA A 20 -14.06 4.81 8.66
N ILE A 21 -14.30 4.50 7.38
CA ILE A 21 -15.61 4.06 6.90
C ILE A 21 -16.03 2.77 7.62
N GLY A 22 -15.13 1.81 7.79
CA GLY A 22 -15.40 0.57 8.54
C GLY A 22 -15.89 0.81 9.97
N MET A 23 -15.46 1.89 10.62
CA MET A 23 -15.90 2.28 11.97
C MET A 23 -17.17 3.13 11.93
N PHE A 24 -17.18 4.20 11.14
CA PHE A 24 -18.27 5.18 11.14
C PHE A 24 -19.55 4.68 10.45
N SER A 25 -19.48 3.69 9.58
CA SER A 25 -20.66 3.05 8.98
C SER A 25 -21.50 2.26 9.99
N ARG A 26 -20.94 2.01 11.18
CA ARG A 26 -21.62 1.34 12.30
C ARG A 26 -21.87 2.29 13.48
N ALA A 27 -21.63 3.59 13.28
CA ALA A 27 -21.84 4.57 14.34
C ALA A 27 -23.34 4.78 14.61
N GLU A 28 -23.65 5.14 15.85
CA GLU A 28 -25.01 5.50 16.23
C GLU A 28 -25.50 6.71 15.42
N GLY A 29 -26.74 6.68 14.96
CA GLY A 29 -27.35 7.75 14.19
C GLY A 29 -26.93 7.84 12.72
N VAL A 30 -26.23 6.82 12.18
CA VAL A 30 -25.91 6.77 10.74
C VAL A 30 -27.17 6.57 9.91
N THR A 31 -27.34 7.39 8.87
CA THR A 31 -28.48 7.34 7.96
C THR A 31 -28.15 6.55 6.68
N ALA A 32 -29.19 6.19 5.89
CA ALA A 32 -29.00 5.56 4.60
C ALA A 32 -28.24 6.48 3.62
N ASP A 33 -28.43 7.79 3.72
CA ASP A 33 -27.71 8.79 2.91
C ASP A 33 -26.23 8.83 3.29
N ASP A 34 -25.90 8.82 4.61
CA ASP A 34 -24.53 8.71 5.08
C ASP A 34 -23.85 7.43 4.53
N LEU A 35 -24.56 6.29 4.60
CA LEU A 35 -24.05 5.00 4.08
C LEU A 35 -23.84 5.04 2.56
N SER A 36 -24.70 5.71 1.82
CA SER A 36 -24.56 5.87 0.37
C SER A 36 -23.31 6.69 0.02
N VAL A 37 -23.08 7.80 0.72
CA VAL A 37 -21.85 8.60 0.55
C VAL A 37 -20.62 7.78 0.94
N MET A 38 -20.68 7.07 2.07
CA MET A 38 -19.58 6.20 2.52
C MET A 38 -19.30 5.08 1.53
N ALA A 39 -20.32 4.50 0.85
CA ALA A 39 -20.15 3.47 -0.17
C ALA A 39 -19.35 4.00 -1.38
N VAL A 40 -19.69 5.20 -1.87
CA VAL A 40 -18.93 5.86 -2.96
C VAL A 40 -17.49 6.08 -2.54
N LEU A 41 -17.26 6.67 -1.37
CA LEU A 41 -15.93 6.96 -0.86
C LEU A 41 -15.11 5.67 -0.61
N PHE A 42 -15.76 4.61 -0.08
CA PHE A 42 -15.12 3.33 0.17
C PHE A 42 -14.59 2.70 -1.12
N ASN A 43 -15.42 2.64 -2.16
CA ASN A 43 -15.00 2.12 -3.46
C ASN A 43 -13.92 3.01 -4.09
N LEU A 44 -14.09 4.34 -4.03
CA LEU A 44 -13.13 5.29 -4.59
C LEU A 44 -11.71 5.08 -4.05
N VAL A 45 -11.56 4.68 -2.79
CA VAL A 45 -10.25 4.46 -2.14
C VAL A 45 -9.78 2.99 -2.12
N LYS A 46 -10.53 2.06 -2.72
CA LYS A 46 -10.16 0.61 -2.74
C LYS A 46 -8.84 0.33 -3.47
N PHE A 47 -8.37 1.23 -4.32
CA PHE A 47 -7.07 1.14 -4.95
C PHE A 47 -5.90 1.14 -3.96
N ALA A 48 -6.09 1.55 -2.71
CA ALA A 48 -5.00 1.90 -1.78
C ALA A 48 -4.04 0.73 -1.49
N VAL A 49 -4.56 -0.44 -1.12
CA VAL A 49 -3.75 -1.64 -0.85
C VAL A 49 -3.07 -2.16 -2.13
N PRO A 50 -3.79 -2.37 -3.26
CA PRO A 50 -3.16 -2.71 -4.53
C PRO A 50 -2.07 -1.73 -4.98
N MET A 51 -2.26 -0.42 -4.74
CA MET A 51 -1.27 0.61 -5.09
C MET A 51 0.04 0.43 -4.30
N PHE A 52 -0.02 0.09 -3.03
CA PHE A 52 1.20 -0.21 -2.27
C PHE A 52 1.93 -1.45 -2.80
N VAL A 53 1.21 -2.48 -3.26
CA VAL A 53 1.81 -3.65 -3.90
C VAL A 53 2.48 -3.27 -5.23
N PHE A 54 1.80 -2.49 -6.06
CA PHE A 54 2.35 -1.94 -7.30
C PHE A 54 3.62 -1.13 -7.04
N LEU A 55 3.59 -0.21 -6.08
CA LEU A 55 4.74 0.61 -5.71
C LEU A 55 5.90 -0.21 -5.14
N THR A 56 5.60 -1.31 -4.45
CA THR A 56 6.62 -2.24 -3.99
C THR A 56 7.33 -2.88 -5.18
N GLY A 57 6.60 -3.41 -6.15
CA GLY A 57 7.16 -3.92 -7.40
C GLY A 57 7.98 -2.86 -8.14
N LEU A 58 7.38 -1.68 -8.38
CA LEU A 58 8.03 -0.57 -9.08
C LEU A 58 9.38 -0.19 -8.44
N VAL A 59 9.39 0.03 -7.13
CA VAL A 59 10.61 0.50 -6.43
C VAL A 59 11.67 -0.58 -6.33
N ILE A 60 11.29 -1.84 -6.11
CA ILE A 60 12.26 -2.92 -5.98
C ILE A 60 12.91 -3.23 -7.33
N PHE A 61 12.11 -3.39 -8.38
CA PHE A 61 12.65 -3.63 -9.71
C PHE A 61 13.51 -2.45 -10.19
N TYR A 62 13.09 -1.22 -9.96
CA TYR A 62 13.90 -0.05 -10.33
C TYR A 62 15.27 -0.01 -9.66
N ASN A 63 15.36 -0.41 -8.38
CA ASN A 63 16.61 -0.29 -7.62
C ASN A 63 17.50 -1.55 -7.66
N TYR A 64 16.95 -2.73 -7.93
CA TYR A 64 17.67 -4.00 -7.76
C TYR A 64 17.61 -4.92 -8.98
N TYR A 65 17.06 -4.45 -10.11
CA TYR A 65 16.96 -5.27 -11.31
C TYR A 65 18.34 -5.60 -11.91
N GLU A 66 19.19 -4.60 -12.06
CA GLU A 66 20.53 -4.79 -12.65
C GLU A 66 21.47 -5.51 -11.68
N GLU A 67 21.58 -5.05 -10.46
CA GLU A 67 22.44 -5.64 -9.44
C GLU A 67 21.64 -6.02 -8.19
N LEU A 68 21.74 -7.28 -7.78
CA LEU A 68 21.12 -7.81 -6.57
C LEU A 68 22.13 -8.60 -5.75
N ARG A 69 22.51 -8.06 -4.61
CA ARG A 69 23.24 -8.78 -3.55
C ARG A 69 22.23 -9.33 -2.56
N THR A 70 21.72 -10.54 -2.80
CA THR A 70 20.55 -11.10 -2.12
C THR A 70 20.65 -11.02 -0.60
N GLY A 71 21.82 -11.38 0.00
CA GLY A 71 22.01 -11.32 1.46
C GLY A 71 21.85 -9.90 2.01
N SER A 72 22.56 -8.93 1.46
CA SER A 72 22.47 -7.53 1.88
C SER A 72 21.09 -6.94 1.65
N TYR A 73 20.42 -7.33 0.55
CA TYR A 73 19.06 -6.93 0.25
C TYR A 73 18.07 -7.43 1.31
N LEU A 74 18.12 -8.73 1.66
CA LEU A 74 17.22 -9.33 2.65
C LEU A 74 17.45 -8.75 4.05
N VAL A 75 18.71 -8.63 4.48
CA VAL A 75 19.04 -8.00 5.78
C VAL A 75 18.46 -6.58 5.84
N LYS A 76 18.59 -5.80 4.76
CA LYS A 76 18.02 -4.47 4.69
C LYS A 76 16.48 -4.50 4.81
N ARG A 77 15.78 -5.44 4.14
CA ARG A 77 14.31 -5.56 4.22
C ARG A 77 13.85 -5.99 5.60
N VAL A 78 14.55 -6.96 6.22
CA VAL A 78 14.27 -7.35 7.61
C VAL A 78 14.39 -6.14 8.54
N ARG A 79 15.48 -5.41 8.47
CA ARG A 79 15.70 -4.23 9.35
C ARG A 79 14.67 -3.12 9.12
N GLU A 80 14.34 -2.80 7.86
CA GLU A 80 13.49 -1.66 7.53
C GLU A 80 11.99 -1.97 7.60
N VAL A 81 11.59 -3.24 7.52
CA VAL A 81 10.18 -3.65 7.43
C VAL A 81 9.81 -4.60 8.57
N VAL A 82 10.55 -5.70 8.76
CA VAL A 82 10.17 -6.75 9.72
C VAL A 82 10.37 -6.28 11.16
N VAL A 83 11.46 -5.56 11.45
CA VAL A 83 11.73 -5.08 12.83
C VAL A 83 10.64 -4.10 13.30
N PRO A 84 10.27 -3.04 12.55
CA PRO A 84 9.12 -2.21 12.93
C PRO A 84 7.82 -3.00 13.03
N TYR A 85 7.56 -3.87 12.07
CA TYR A 85 6.38 -4.74 12.08
C TYR A 85 6.30 -5.61 13.33
N LEU A 86 7.40 -6.22 13.74
CA LEU A 86 7.48 -7.01 14.98
C LEU A 86 7.15 -6.15 16.21
N ALA A 87 7.75 -4.96 16.32
CA ALA A 87 7.51 -4.06 17.44
C ALA A 87 6.02 -3.66 17.53
N PHE A 88 5.40 -3.32 16.40
CA PHE A 88 3.98 -2.97 16.39
C PHE A 88 3.06 -4.19 16.56
N THR A 89 3.45 -5.38 16.08
CA THR A 89 2.69 -6.61 16.35
C THR A 89 2.67 -6.91 17.85
N VAL A 90 3.83 -6.81 18.54
CA VAL A 90 3.90 -6.95 20.00
C VAL A 90 3.02 -5.92 20.70
N TYR A 91 3.13 -4.64 20.28
CA TYR A 91 2.34 -3.56 20.87
C TYR A 91 0.84 -3.81 20.72
N TYR A 92 0.35 -4.03 19.50
CA TYR A 92 -1.07 -4.22 19.26
C TYR A 92 -1.61 -5.52 19.88
N TYR A 93 -0.85 -6.59 19.86
CA TYR A 93 -1.29 -7.88 20.37
C TYR A 93 -1.35 -7.92 21.90
N TYR A 94 -0.35 -7.40 22.60
CA TYR A 94 -0.27 -7.50 24.05
C TYR A 94 -0.78 -6.27 24.82
N PHE A 95 -0.81 -5.11 24.20
CA PHE A 95 -1.11 -3.86 24.91
C PHE A 95 -2.29 -3.08 24.35
N TRP A 96 -2.89 -3.55 23.26
CA TRP A 96 -3.99 -2.86 22.60
C TRP A 96 -5.24 -3.73 22.57
N GLY A 97 -6.40 -3.20 23.03
CA GLY A 97 -7.67 -3.90 23.07
C GLY A 97 -8.09 -4.34 24.47
N ALA A 98 -9.34 -4.74 24.64
CA ALA A 98 -9.91 -5.13 25.95
C ALA A 98 -9.41 -6.50 26.40
N ASP A 99 -9.07 -7.40 25.48
CA ASP A 99 -8.77 -8.81 25.76
C ASP A 99 -7.26 -9.13 25.83
N HIS A 100 -6.40 -8.11 25.91
CA HIS A 100 -4.93 -8.29 25.86
C HIS A 100 -4.40 -9.19 27.00
N ALA A 101 -5.09 -9.29 28.15
CA ALA A 101 -4.68 -10.14 29.25
C ALA A 101 -4.81 -11.65 28.97
N ALA A 102 -5.61 -12.04 27.97
CA ALA A 102 -5.82 -13.44 27.57
C ALA A 102 -4.83 -13.95 26.51
N HIS A 103 -3.96 -13.08 25.96
CA HIS A 103 -3.09 -13.42 24.86
C HIS A 103 -1.88 -14.26 25.30
N SER A 104 -1.66 -15.39 24.61
CA SER A 104 -0.59 -16.35 24.91
C SER A 104 0.65 -16.15 24.04
N TRP A 105 1.84 -16.21 24.64
CA TRP A 105 3.12 -16.22 23.89
C TRP A 105 3.25 -17.42 22.96
N ARG A 106 2.54 -18.52 23.21
CA ARG A 106 2.53 -19.70 22.32
C ARG A 106 1.85 -19.41 20.99
N GLU A 107 0.88 -18.52 20.94
CA GLU A 107 0.15 -18.12 19.74
C GLU A 107 0.86 -17.02 18.95
N PHE A 108 1.77 -16.29 19.60
CA PHE A 108 2.44 -15.13 19.00
C PHE A 108 3.13 -15.44 17.65
N PRO A 109 3.81 -16.58 17.42
CA PRO A 109 4.38 -16.89 16.11
C PRO A 109 3.32 -16.96 15.01
N SER A 110 2.16 -17.53 15.28
CA SER A 110 1.03 -17.59 14.34
C SER A 110 0.47 -16.19 14.05
N VAL A 111 0.30 -15.38 15.09
CA VAL A 111 -0.16 -13.97 15.01
C VAL A 111 0.81 -13.14 14.18
N PHE A 112 2.11 -13.29 14.42
CA PHE A 112 3.15 -12.59 13.67
C PHE A 112 3.18 -12.99 12.19
N LEU A 113 3.12 -14.29 11.88
CA LEU A 113 3.18 -14.78 10.50
C LEU A 113 1.92 -14.44 9.70
N SER A 114 0.74 -14.48 10.32
CA SER A 114 -0.54 -14.16 9.68
C SER A 114 -0.85 -12.67 9.64
N GLY A 115 -0.12 -11.84 10.41
CA GLY A 115 -0.41 -10.41 10.56
C GLY A 115 -1.69 -10.13 11.34
N SER A 116 -2.14 -11.04 12.21
CA SER A 116 -3.41 -10.91 12.95
C SER A 116 -3.29 -10.14 14.26
N GLY A 117 -2.12 -9.59 14.60
CA GLY A 117 -1.93 -8.76 15.80
C GLY A 117 -2.74 -7.46 15.80
N ALA A 118 -3.13 -6.96 14.63
CA ALA A 118 -4.14 -5.94 14.44
C ALA A 118 -4.67 -6.04 12.99
N TYR A 119 -5.90 -5.56 12.77
CA TYR A 119 -6.62 -5.75 11.50
C TYR A 119 -5.94 -5.13 10.26
N HIS A 120 -4.91 -4.30 10.41
CA HIS A 120 -4.13 -3.72 9.29
C HIS A 120 -2.78 -4.41 9.08
N LEU A 121 -2.22 -5.10 10.08
CA LEU A 121 -0.86 -5.62 10.04
C LEU A 121 -0.63 -6.75 9.02
N TRP A 122 -1.68 -7.47 8.63
CA TRP A 122 -1.60 -8.54 7.61
C TRP A 122 -0.95 -8.08 6.29
N PHE A 123 -1.17 -6.80 5.94
CA PHE A 123 -0.58 -6.25 4.72
C PHE A 123 0.94 -6.24 4.75
N VAL A 124 1.56 -5.97 5.91
CA VAL A 124 3.03 -5.99 6.04
C VAL A 124 3.56 -7.40 5.91
N ALA A 125 2.89 -8.39 6.53
CA ALA A 125 3.23 -9.81 6.40
C ALA A 125 3.14 -10.27 4.93
N MET A 126 2.11 -9.84 4.21
CA MET A 126 1.91 -10.12 2.79
C MET A 126 2.98 -9.45 1.91
N ILE A 127 3.29 -8.17 2.14
CA ILE A 127 4.34 -7.46 1.39
C ILE A 127 5.72 -8.10 1.61
N PHE A 128 5.99 -8.62 2.80
CA PHE A 128 7.26 -9.29 3.07
C PHE A 128 7.44 -10.56 2.24
N GLN A 129 6.37 -11.27 1.88
CA GLN A 129 6.43 -12.40 0.94
C GLN A 129 7.01 -11.95 -0.42
N PHE A 130 6.61 -10.79 -0.94
CA PHE A 130 7.19 -10.24 -2.19
C PHE A 130 8.66 -9.89 -2.05
N TYR A 131 9.09 -9.39 -0.89
CA TYR A 131 10.51 -9.16 -0.64
C TYR A 131 11.33 -10.45 -0.66
N LEU A 132 10.82 -11.52 -0.06
CA LEU A 132 11.48 -12.83 -0.06
C LEU A 132 11.52 -13.44 -1.47
N LEU A 133 10.42 -13.33 -2.22
CA LEU A 133 10.27 -13.92 -3.56
C LEU A 133 10.86 -13.05 -4.67
N TYR A 134 11.31 -11.83 -4.37
CA TYR A 134 11.86 -10.93 -5.39
C TYR A 134 12.99 -11.55 -6.23
N PRO A 135 13.97 -12.31 -5.70
CA PRO A 135 14.99 -12.96 -6.53
C PRO A 135 14.38 -13.87 -7.62
N LEU A 136 13.30 -14.60 -7.29
CA LEU A 136 12.58 -15.44 -8.24
C LEU A 136 11.85 -14.59 -9.31
N PHE A 137 11.09 -13.57 -8.89
CA PHE A 137 10.45 -12.64 -9.83
C PHE A 137 11.48 -11.99 -10.77
N ARG A 138 12.63 -11.57 -10.24
CA ARG A 138 13.73 -11.01 -11.04
C ARG A 138 14.25 -12.00 -12.07
N ALA A 139 14.44 -13.26 -11.72
CA ALA A 139 14.89 -14.31 -12.64
C ALA A 139 13.89 -14.53 -13.77
N VAL A 140 12.58 -14.58 -13.47
CA VAL A 140 11.51 -14.68 -14.46
C VAL A 140 11.53 -13.46 -15.38
N PHE A 141 11.57 -12.24 -14.83
CA PHE A 141 11.60 -11.01 -15.62
C PHE A 141 12.80 -10.94 -16.58
N ARG A 142 13.99 -11.34 -16.14
CA ARG A 142 15.18 -11.42 -17.01
C ARG A 142 14.97 -12.38 -18.17
N ARG A 143 14.26 -13.49 -17.96
CA ARG A 143 13.99 -14.48 -18.99
C ARG A 143 12.97 -13.98 -20.03
N VAL A 144 11.99 -13.18 -19.60
CA VAL A 144 10.94 -12.66 -20.48
C VAL A 144 11.26 -11.26 -21.05
N GLN A 145 12.27 -10.57 -20.52
CA GLN A 145 12.69 -9.23 -20.98
C GLN A 145 12.90 -9.10 -22.50
N PRO A 146 13.48 -10.10 -23.22
CA PRO A 146 13.66 -9.99 -24.67
C PRO A 146 12.33 -9.80 -25.42
N TYR A 147 11.22 -10.31 -24.88
CA TYR A 147 9.88 -10.19 -25.47
C TYR A 147 9.24 -8.81 -25.24
N PHE A 148 9.75 -8.01 -24.31
CA PHE A 148 9.24 -6.65 -23.99
C PHE A 148 9.66 -5.57 -25.01
N LYS A 149 10.36 -5.93 -26.08
CA LYS A 149 10.77 -4.99 -27.11
C LYS A 149 9.60 -4.39 -27.90
N ARG A 150 8.48 -5.13 -28.03
CA ARG A 150 7.31 -4.72 -28.79
C ARG A 150 6.19 -4.29 -27.82
N GLU A 151 5.78 -3.02 -27.86
CA GLU A 151 4.71 -2.49 -27.01
C GLU A 151 3.43 -3.32 -27.09
N ARG A 152 3.00 -3.70 -28.31
CA ARG A 152 1.80 -4.52 -28.51
C ARG A 152 1.91 -5.90 -27.83
N ALA A 153 3.08 -6.51 -27.82
CA ALA A 153 3.30 -7.79 -27.15
C ALA A 153 3.20 -7.64 -25.60
N VAL A 154 3.74 -6.55 -25.05
CA VAL A 154 3.63 -6.23 -23.62
C VAL A 154 2.17 -6.02 -23.23
N VAL A 155 1.43 -5.22 -24.01
CA VAL A 155 -0.01 -4.99 -23.75
C VAL A 155 -0.80 -6.30 -23.83
N ALA A 156 -0.61 -7.11 -24.88
CA ALA A 156 -1.26 -8.40 -25.01
C ALA A 156 -0.95 -9.35 -23.83
N LEU A 157 0.33 -9.41 -23.43
CA LEU A 157 0.75 -10.20 -22.28
C LEU A 157 0.06 -9.72 -20.99
N LEU A 158 0.00 -8.41 -20.75
CA LEU A 158 -0.66 -7.84 -19.57
C LEU A 158 -2.17 -8.12 -19.57
N VAL A 159 -2.84 -8.07 -20.72
CA VAL A 159 -4.26 -8.42 -20.85
C VAL A 159 -4.47 -9.89 -20.50
N VAL A 160 -3.67 -10.79 -21.09
CA VAL A 160 -3.76 -12.24 -20.81
C VAL A 160 -3.47 -12.52 -19.31
N LEU A 161 -2.41 -11.93 -18.76
CA LEU A 161 -2.08 -12.08 -17.34
C LEU A 161 -3.20 -11.55 -16.44
N THR A 162 -3.83 -10.43 -16.79
CA THR A 162 -4.96 -9.89 -16.05
C THR A 162 -6.17 -10.83 -16.10
N ALA A 163 -6.50 -11.37 -17.28
CA ALA A 163 -7.60 -12.33 -17.44
C ALA A 163 -7.34 -13.62 -16.64
N LEU A 164 -6.13 -14.18 -16.74
CA LEU A 164 -5.71 -15.36 -15.97
C LEU A 164 -5.70 -15.08 -14.46
N PHE A 165 -5.29 -13.88 -14.05
CA PHE A 165 -5.32 -13.48 -12.66
C PHE A 165 -6.75 -13.37 -12.12
N ILE A 166 -7.67 -12.74 -12.87
CA ILE A 166 -9.07 -12.65 -12.50
C ILE A 166 -9.66 -14.06 -12.37
N TRP A 167 -9.46 -14.93 -13.38
CA TRP A 167 -9.94 -16.30 -13.34
C TRP A 167 -9.34 -17.09 -12.15
N GLY A 168 -8.03 -17.03 -11.96
CA GLY A 168 -7.32 -17.73 -10.89
C GLY A 168 -7.71 -17.25 -9.49
N THR A 169 -7.88 -15.94 -9.28
CA THR A 169 -8.31 -15.40 -7.98
C THR A 169 -9.77 -15.77 -7.69
N GLN A 170 -10.67 -15.75 -8.67
CA GLN A 170 -12.05 -16.21 -8.49
C GLN A 170 -12.10 -17.70 -8.13
N ALA A 171 -11.32 -18.55 -8.83
CA ALA A 171 -11.23 -19.96 -8.51
C ALA A 171 -10.65 -20.21 -7.12
N LEU A 172 -9.56 -19.52 -6.76
CA LEU A 172 -8.87 -19.69 -5.48
C LEU A 172 -9.73 -19.23 -4.28
N ILE A 173 -10.31 -18.04 -4.37
CA ILE A 173 -11.12 -17.47 -3.29
C ILE A 173 -12.50 -18.11 -3.22
N GLY A 174 -13.13 -18.39 -4.38
CA GLY A 174 -14.44 -19.04 -4.44
C GLY A 174 -14.46 -20.46 -3.85
N HIS A 175 -13.32 -21.16 -3.83
CA HIS A 175 -13.18 -22.50 -3.27
C HIS A 175 -12.45 -22.53 -1.92
N SER A 176 -12.12 -21.39 -1.33
CA SER A 176 -11.34 -21.32 -0.08
C SER A 176 -11.98 -22.09 1.08
N GLY A 177 -13.30 -22.16 1.16
CA GLY A 177 -14.03 -22.91 2.18
C GLY A 177 -13.98 -24.45 2.02
N VAL A 178 -13.61 -24.95 0.83
CA VAL A 178 -13.50 -26.40 0.52
C VAL A 178 -12.09 -26.94 0.82
N TRP A 179 -11.11 -26.06 0.81
CA TRP A 179 -9.72 -26.46 0.99
C TRP A 179 -9.38 -26.52 2.48
N THR A 180 -9.49 -27.68 3.05
CA THR A 180 -9.10 -27.96 4.43
C THR A 180 -7.83 -28.80 4.47
N SER A 181 -6.97 -28.57 5.46
CA SER A 181 -5.78 -29.39 5.71
C SER A 181 -5.52 -29.45 7.20
N ASP A 182 -5.22 -30.66 7.70
CA ASP A 182 -4.82 -30.86 9.10
C ASP A 182 -3.30 -30.65 9.30
N VAL A 183 -2.56 -30.44 8.20
CA VAL A 183 -1.12 -30.16 8.28
C VAL A 183 -0.87 -28.80 8.91
N PHE A 184 -0.10 -28.78 10.00
CA PHE A 184 0.28 -27.55 10.68
C PHE A 184 0.94 -26.56 9.71
N GLY A 185 0.46 -25.32 9.71
CA GLY A 185 0.91 -24.27 8.79
C GLY A 185 0.12 -24.19 7.48
N VAL A 186 -0.24 -25.29 6.83
CA VAL A 186 -1.05 -25.30 5.61
C VAL A 186 -2.46 -24.79 5.89
N ARG A 187 -3.07 -25.24 6.99
CA ARG A 187 -4.38 -24.74 7.46
C ARG A 187 -4.37 -23.23 7.68
N GLY A 188 -3.31 -22.71 8.28
CA GLY A 188 -3.16 -21.25 8.49
C GLY A 188 -3.08 -20.47 7.19
N VAL A 189 -2.38 -20.99 6.18
CA VAL A 189 -2.31 -20.38 4.84
C VAL A 189 -3.67 -20.46 4.12
N LEU A 190 -4.35 -21.61 4.17
CA LEU A 190 -5.65 -21.79 3.53
C LEU A 190 -6.73 -20.88 4.14
N ASN A 191 -6.71 -20.66 5.46
CA ASN A 191 -7.63 -19.75 6.15
C ASN A 191 -7.38 -18.26 5.82
N HIS A 192 -6.19 -17.92 5.27
CA HIS A 192 -5.77 -16.55 4.97
C HIS A 192 -5.23 -16.41 3.54
N LEU A 193 -5.85 -17.07 2.56
CA LEU A 193 -5.45 -16.98 1.15
C LEU A 193 -5.44 -15.55 0.63
N ASP A 194 -6.35 -14.71 1.11
CA ASP A 194 -6.43 -13.28 0.85
C ASP A 194 -5.18 -12.49 1.28
N ARG A 195 -4.33 -13.07 2.15
CA ARG A 195 -3.08 -12.48 2.66
C ARG A 195 -1.82 -13.07 2.01
N THR A 196 -1.98 -13.83 0.94
CA THR A 196 -0.86 -14.49 0.26
C THR A 196 -0.46 -13.77 -1.02
N PHE A 197 0.82 -13.86 -1.40
CA PHE A 197 1.35 -13.16 -2.58
C PHE A 197 0.66 -13.50 -3.90
N PRO A 198 0.13 -14.73 -4.17
CA PRO A 198 -0.45 -15.03 -5.47
C PRO A 198 -1.63 -14.12 -5.82
N VAL A 199 -2.52 -13.87 -4.86
CA VAL A 199 -3.74 -13.05 -5.07
C VAL A 199 -3.46 -11.54 -5.17
N TRP A 200 -2.20 -11.12 -4.99
CA TRP A 200 -1.74 -9.73 -5.16
C TRP A 200 -0.67 -9.59 -6.26
N SER A 201 -0.25 -10.71 -6.86
CA SER A 201 0.89 -10.77 -7.77
C SER A 201 0.74 -9.91 -9.01
N LEU A 202 -0.47 -9.73 -9.55
CA LEU A 202 -0.74 -8.88 -10.71
C LEU A 202 -0.21 -7.46 -10.49
N TYR A 203 -0.52 -6.86 -9.34
CA TYR A 203 -0.11 -5.48 -9.03
C TYR A 203 1.40 -5.36 -8.86
N PHE A 204 2.04 -6.36 -8.25
CA PHE A 204 3.49 -6.41 -8.13
C PHE A 204 4.18 -6.53 -9.49
N VAL A 205 3.67 -7.40 -10.37
CA VAL A 205 4.18 -7.59 -11.74
C VAL A 205 4.00 -6.32 -12.56
N LEU A 206 2.83 -5.65 -12.47
CA LEU A 206 2.61 -4.36 -13.14
C LEU A 206 3.63 -3.30 -12.68
N GLY A 207 3.94 -3.26 -11.38
CA GLY A 207 5.00 -2.41 -10.85
C GLY A 207 6.37 -2.74 -11.46
N GLY A 208 6.70 -4.03 -11.59
CA GLY A 208 7.91 -4.50 -12.25
C GLY A 208 7.97 -4.09 -13.73
N VAL A 209 6.89 -4.24 -14.48
CA VAL A 209 6.79 -3.81 -15.88
C VAL A 209 7.00 -2.30 -16.00
N ALA A 210 6.35 -1.52 -15.15
CA ALA A 210 6.53 -0.06 -15.11
C ALA A 210 7.99 0.34 -14.82
N ALA A 211 8.69 -0.42 -13.97
CA ALA A 211 10.08 -0.21 -13.62
C ALA A 211 11.05 -0.46 -14.79
N MET A 212 10.73 -1.40 -15.72
CA MET A 212 11.58 -1.72 -16.87
C MET A 212 11.81 -0.51 -17.76
N SER A 213 10.85 0.39 -17.91
CA SER A 213 11.00 1.68 -18.57
C SER A 213 9.99 2.69 -18.06
N VAL A 214 10.37 3.43 -17.02
CA VAL A 214 9.54 4.48 -16.42
C VAL A 214 9.10 5.53 -17.45
N THR A 215 9.97 5.87 -18.40
CA THR A 215 9.65 6.83 -19.46
C THR A 215 8.55 6.32 -20.39
N LYS A 216 8.65 5.07 -20.87
CA LYS A 216 7.62 4.45 -21.71
C LYS A 216 6.30 4.27 -20.94
N TRP A 217 6.39 3.90 -19.66
CA TRP A 217 5.23 3.77 -18.79
C TRP A 217 4.48 5.09 -18.65
N ARG A 218 5.18 6.20 -18.38
CA ARG A 218 4.59 7.54 -18.30
C ARG A 218 3.91 7.95 -19.61
N ALA A 219 4.59 7.76 -20.74
CA ALA A 219 4.04 8.06 -22.06
C ALA A 219 2.79 7.22 -22.37
N TRP A 220 2.79 5.93 -21.99
CA TRP A 220 1.62 5.06 -22.14
C TRP A 220 0.45 5.52 -21.28
N VAL A 221 0.68 5.82 -20.01
CA VAL A 221 -0.35 6.34 -19.08
C VAL A 221 -0.98 7.63 -19.64
N GLU A 222 -0.17 8.55 -20.16
CA GLU A 222 -0.66 9.79 -20.77
C GLU A 222 -1.51 9.51 -22.02
N LYS A 223 -1.07 8.61 -22.88
CA LYS A 223 -1.77 8.23 -24.12
C LYS A 223 -3.15 7.65 -23.86
N VAL A 224 -3.29 6.77 -22.84
CA VAL A 224 -4.55 6.07 -22.54
C VAL A 224 -5.50 6.86 -21.64
N GLN A 225 -5.05 7.95 -21.04
CA GLN A 225 -5.79 8.65 -19.97
C GLN A 225 -7.21 9.07 -20.36
N ARG A 226 -7.42 9.58 -21.58
CA ARG A 226 -8.75 10.04 -22.01
C ARG A 226 -9.77 8.90 -22.03
N TRP A 227 -9.39 7.76 -22.61
CA TRP A 227 -10.23 6.56 -22.64
C TRP A 227 -10.38 5.95 -21.27
N ASN A 228 -9.30 5.95 -20.50
CA ASN A 228 -9.32 5.42 -19.15
C ASN A 228 -10.26 6.19 -18.19
N LEU A 229 -10.48 7.49 -18.42
CA LEU A 229 -11.43 8.25 -17.62
C LEU A 229 -12.87 7.72 -17.77
N MET A 230 -13.27 7.31 -18.98
CA MET A 230 -14.56 6.65 -19.19
C MET A 230 -14.60 5.28 -18.51
N VAL A 231 -13.55 4.46 -18.66
CA VAL A 231 -13.47 3.16 -18.01
C VAL A 231 -13.56 3.31 -16.49
N PHE A 232 -12.85 4.29 -15.92
CA PHE A 232 -12.92 4.62 -14.50
C PHE A 232 -14.33 4.98 -14.05
N GLY A 233 -15.00 5.87 -14.77
CA GLY A 233 -16.38 6.29 -14.43
C GLY A 233 -17.36 5.12 -14.48
N VAL A 234 -17.30 4.29 -15.53
CA VAL A 234 -18.16 3.10 -15.68
C VAL A 234 -17.88 2.08 -14.57
N THR A 235 -16.62 1.77 -14.31
CA THR A 235 -16.26 0.78 -13.28
C THR A 235 -16.55 1.29 -11.88
N LEU A 236 -16.32 2.57 -11.58
CA LEU A 236 -16.71 3.18 -10.30
C LEU A 236 -18.22 3.13 -10.08
N CYS A 237 -19.00 3.49 -11.10
CA CYS A 237 -20.47 3.39 -11.05
C CYS A 237 -20.89 1.94 -10.78
N TRP A 238 -20.32 0.99 -11.52
CA TRP A 238 -20.62 -0.43 -11.34
C TRP A 238 -20.35 -0.93 -9.92
N VAL A 239 -19.11 -0.78 -9.42
CA VAL A 239 -18.77 -1.26 -8.06
C VAL A 239 -19.55 -0.52 -6.97
N THR A 240 -19.92 0.76 -7.21
CA THR A 240 -20.73 1.53 -6.27
C THR A 240 -22.16 1.04 -6.23
N LEU A 241 -22.79 0.79 -7.39
CA LEU A 241 -24.13 0.20 -7.46
C LEU A 241 -24.19 -1.20 -6.81
N GLU A 242 -23.15 -2.00 -6.96
CA GLU A 242 -23.08 -3.30 -6.28
C GLU A 242 -23.07 -3.14 -4.75
N LEU A 243 -22.31 -2.18 -4.23
CA LEU A 243 -22.19 -1.96 -2.79
C LEU A 243 -23.43 -1.29 -2.21
N THR A 244 -24.01 -0.30 -2.88
CA THR A 244 -25.22 0.39 -2.39
C THR A 244 -26.44 -0.51 -2.32
N LYS A 245 -26.52 -1.54 -3.17
CA LYS A 245 -27.56 -2.57 -3.08
C LYS A 245 -27.51 -3.40 -1.79
N SER A 246 -26.43 -3.34 -1.03
CA SER A 246 -26.31 -4.01 0.26
C SER A 246 -26.77 -3.15 1.46
N ILE A 247 -27.19 -1.93 1.20
CA ILE A 247 -27.69 -1.04 2.27
C ILE A 247 -29.11 -1.47 2.63
N HIS A 248 -29.25 -2.15 3.77
CA HIS A 248 -30.52 -2.61 4.30
C HIS A 248 -30.57 -2.43 5.82
N GLY A 249 -31.71 -1.97 6.34
CA GLY A 249 -31.90 -1.84 7.79
C GLY A 249 -30.89 -0.91 8.49
N GLY A 250 -30.38 0.12 7.79
CA GLY A 250 -29.38 1.04 8.34
C GLY A 250 -27.96 0.45 8.41
N GLN A 251 -27.69 -0.64 7.71
CA GLN A 251 -26.38 -1.29 7.65
C GLN A 251 -25.90 -1.43 6.19
N ILE A 252 -24.58 -1.55 6.03
CA ILE A 252 -23.93 -1.77 4.75
C ILE A 252 -22.94 -2.95 4.87
N ASP A 253 -22.96 -3.87 3.90
CA ASP A 253 -21.98 -4.95 3.82
C ASP A 253 -20.76 -4.52 2.98
N LEU A 254 -19.73 -3.99 3.63
CA LEU A 254 -18.47 -3.59 2.99
C LEU A 254 -17.70 -4.77 2.37
N GLY A 255 -18.01 -6.02 2.78
CA GLY A 255 -17.41 -7.24 2.23
C GLY A 255 -17.72 -7.46 0.75
N ILE A 256 -18.84 -6.93 0.25
CA ILE A 256 -19.22 -7.00 -1.17
C ILE A 256 -18.16 -6.34 -2.07
N SER A 257 -17.47 -5.32 -1.58
CA SER A 257 -16.38 -4.62 -2.30
C SER A 257 -15.00 -5.22 -2.03
N HIS A 258 -14.87 -6.56 -1.95
CA HIS A 258 -13.56 -7.17 -1.77
C HIS A 258 -12.65 -7.02 -3.00
N SER A 259 -11.34 -6.89 -2.77
CA SER A 259 -10.34 -6.52 -3.79
C SER A 259 -10.13 -7.55 -4.91
N PHE A 260 -10.62 -8.77 -4.75
CA PHE A 260 -10.43 -9.87 -5.70
C PHE A 260 -11.60 -10.05 -6.68
N LYS A 261 -12.65 -9.27 -6.56
CA LYS A 261 -13.79 -9.26 -7.46
C LYS A 261 -13.38 -8.72 -8.83
N ALA A 262 -13.84 -9.32 -9.93
CA ALA A 262 -13.47 -8.91 -11.29
C ALA A 262 -13.74 -7.40 -11.53
N SER A 263 -14.93 -6.91 -11.13
CA SER A 263 -15.30 -5.50 -11.23
C SER A 263 -14.33 -4.60 -10.46
N MET A 264 -13.92 -5.01 -9.25
CA MET A 264 -13.00 -4.26 -8.41
C MET A 264 -11.56 -4.28 -8.94
N ILE A 265 -11.10 -5.39 -9.54
CA ILE A 265 -9.79 -5.45 -10.20
C ILE A 265 -9.76 -4.48 -11.39
N LEU A 266 -10.79 -4.48 -12.25
CA LEU A 266 -10.87 -3.56 -13.39
C LEU A 266 -10.93 -2.10 -12.93
N PHE A 267 -11.75 -1.80 -11.92
CA PHE A 267 -11.78 -0.48 -11.29
C PHE A 267 -10.39 -0.06 -10.78
N THR A 268 -9.71 -0.94 -10.04
CA THR A 268 -8.38 -0.65 -9.46
C THR A 268 -7.33 -0.36 -10.55
N LEU A 269 -7.32 -1.13 -11.64
CA LEU A 269 -6.40 -0.90 -12.76
C LEU A 269 -6.66 0.44 -13.44
N SER A 270 -7.92 0.82 -13.63
CA SER A 270 -8.26 2.13 -14.18
C SER A 270 -7.91 3.27 -13.22
N ALA A 271 -8.13 3.08 -11.91
CA ALA A 271 -7.73 4.03 -10.89
C ALA A 271 -6.20 4.25 -10.87
N PHE A 272 -5.40 3.19 -11.10
CA PHE A 272 -3.93 3.32 -11.17
C PHE A 272 -3.48 4.28 -12.26
N VAL A 273 -4.08 4.21 -13.44
CA VAL A 273 -3.74 5.11 -14.55
C VAL A 273 -4.02 6.56 -14.17
N LEU A 274 -5.19 6.85 -13.57
CA LEU A 274 -5.56 8.21 -13.16
C LEU A 274 -4.63 8.73 -12.05
N LEU A 275 -4.41 7.93 -11.02
CA LEU A 275 -3.60 8.33 -9.87
C LEU A 275 -2.12 8.49 -10.24
N TYR A 276 -1.60 7.62 -11.10
CA TYR A 276 -0.24 7.75 -11.59
C TYR A 276 -0.06 9.05 -12.37
N GLN A 277 -0.98 9.38 -13.26
CA GLN A 277 -0.97 10.64 -13.99
C GLN A 277 -1.09 11.86 -13.06
N ALA A 278 -1.99 11.80 -12.07
CA ALA A 278 -2.14 12.85 -11.06
C ALA A 278 -0.83 13.05 -10.28
N ALA A 279 -0.18 11.96 -9.87
CA ALA A 279 1.09 12.00 -9.15
C ALA A 279 2.24 12.57 -10.01
N VAL A 280 2.31 12.22 -11.31
CA VAL A 280 3.28 12.80 -12.24
C VAL A 280 3.05 14.31 -12.37
N ARG A 281 1.80 14.75 -12.58
CA ARG A 281 1.48 16.20 -12.67
C ARG A 281 1.77 16.94 -11.38
N LEU A 282 1.49 16.31 -10.24
CA LEU A 282 1.78 16.88 -8.92
C LEU A 282 3.28 17.04 -8.70
N SER A 283 4.09 16.09 -9.19
CA SER A 283 5.55 16.13 -9.04
C SER A 283 6.23 17.29 -9.81
N TRP A 284 5.52 17.93 -10.75
CA TRP A 284 6.01 19.10 -11.48
C TRP A 284 5.68 20.44 -10.82
N ARG A 285 4.90 20.40 -9.72
CA ARG A 285 4.46 21.62 -9.02
C ARG A 285 5.21 21.78 -7.70
N GLU A 286 5.51 23.03 -7.36
CA GLU A 286 6.11 23.39 -6.07
C GLU A 286 5.10 24.20 -5.24
N ASN A 287 4.19 23.51 -4.57
CA ASN A 287 3.20 24.13 -3.71
C ASN A 287 3.06 23.37 -2.37
N VAL A 288 2.21 23.87 -1.49
CA VAL A 288 1.96 23.25 -0.17
C VAL A 288 1.48 21.81 -0.30
N VAL A 289 0.61 21.51 -1.27
CA VAL A 289 0.08 20.14 -1.50
C VAL A 289 1.21 19.19 -1.86
N THR A 290 2.10 19.60 -2.75
CA THR A 290 3.27 18.80 -3.14
C THR A 290 4.20 18.56 -1.95
N ARG A 291 4.45 19.57 -1.13
CA ARG A 291 5.32 19.44 0.07
C ARG A 291 4.71 18.48 1.10
N VAL A 292 3.43 18.63 1.41
CA VAL A 292 2.70 17.75 2.34
C VAL A 292 2.65 16.32 1.80
N SER A 293 2.31 16.14 0.53
CA SER A 293 2.24 14.84 -0.11
C SER A 293 3.62 14.14 -0.14
N ASN A 294 4.70 14.85 -0.42
CA ASN A 294 6.06 14.33 -0.34
C ASN A 294 6.42 13.90 1.09
N LEU A 295 6.02 14.70 2.08
CA LEU A 295 6.27 14.40 3.49
C LEU A 295 5.52 13.14 3.92
N LEU A 296 4.22 13.04 3.61
CA LEU A 296 3.40 11.86 3.84
C LEU A 296 3.98 10.62 3.15
N GLY A 297 4.38 10.74 1.88
CA GLY A 297 4.97 9.63 1.13
C GLY A 297 6.31 9.16 1.69
N LYS A 298 7.12 10.08 2.22
CA LYS A 298 8.39 9.76 2.88
C LYS A 298 8.19 8.97 4.17
N TYR A 299 7.20 9.33 4.96
CA TYR A 299 6.92 8.72 6.27
C TYR A 299 5.77 7.68 6.20
N SER A 300 5.30 7.32 5.00
CA SER A 300 4.11 6.49 4.78
C SER A 300 4.10 5.16 5.55
N TYR A 301 5.26 4.53 5.75
CA TYR A 301 5.33 3.26 6.47
C TYR A 301 5.10 3.43 7.98
N GLY A 302 5.77 4.38 8.61
CA GLY A 302 5.56 4.64 10.04
C GLY A 302 4.16 5.19 10.32
N THR A 303 3.64 6.08 9.47
CA THR A 303 2.26 6.57 9.57
C THR A 303 1.25 5.42 9.40
N TYR A 304 1.52 4.48 8.49
CA TYR A 304 0.71 3.28 8.32
C TYR A 304 0.69 2.40 9.59
N LEU A 305 1.80 2.23 10.28
CA LEU A 305 1.84 1.43 11.51
C LEU A 305 1.08 2.09 12.68
N LEU A 306 1.05 3.43 12.72
CA LEU A 306 0.47 4.21 13.82
C LEU A 306 -1.00 4.59 13.63
N HIS A 307 -1.52 4.62 12.38
CA HIS A 307 -2.82 5.23 12.12
C HIS A 307 -3.99 4.57 12.85
N VAL A 308 -3.93 3.25 13.06
CA VAL A 308 -5.00 2.52 13.76
C VAL A 308 -5.12 2.98 15.21
N PHE A 309 -3.98 3.21 15.88
CA PHE A 309 -3.95 3.76 17.24
C PHE A 309 -4.68 5.11 17.31
N PHE A 310 -4.35 6.03 16.41
CA PHE A 310 -4.97 7.36 16.41
C PHE A 310 -6.43 7.30 15.95
N LEU A 311 -6.75 6.52 14.93
CA LEU A 311 -8.10 6.44 14.39
C LEU A 311 -9.09 5.90 15.41
N ASP A 312 -8.71 4.87 16.16
CA ASP A 312 -9.54 4.30 17.22
C ASP A 312 -9.85 5.34 18.32
N LYS A 313 -8.83 6.05 18.80
CA LYS A 313 -9.03 7.11 19.80
C LYS A 313 -9.89 8.25 19.26
N LEU A 314 -9.63 8.70 18.02
CA LEU A 314 -10.37 9.78 17.40
C LEU A 314 -11.82 9.42 17.13
N TYR A 315 -12.15 8.16 16.84
CA TYR A 315 -13.53 7.72 16.68
C TYR A 315 -14.39 8.07 17.90
N TYR A 316 -13.93 7.72 19.10
CA TYR A 316 -14.63 8.03 20.34
C TYR A 316 -14.61 9.52 20.67
N GLN A 317 -13.50 10.20 20.45
CA GLN A 317 -13.37 11.62 20.79
C GLN A 317 -14.25 12.51 19.92
N VAL A 318 -14.31 12.27 18.62
CA VAL A 318 -15.15 13.04 17.70
C VAL A 318 -16.63 12.84 18.00
N GLN A 319 -17.06 11.62 18.40
CA GLN A 319 -18.43 11.37 18.84
C GLN A 319 -18.80 12.23 20.06
N LYS A 320 -17.85 12.40 21.00
CA LYS A 320 -18.05 13.17 22.24
C LYS A 320 -17.96 14.68 22.02
N TRP A 321 -16.99 15.15 21.21
CA TRP A 321 -16.71 16.60 21.09
C TRP A 321 -17.66 17.32 20.14
N ILE A 322 -18.17 16.65 19.14
CA ILE A 322 -19.07 17.24 18.14
C ILE A 322 -20.31 16.35 17.92
N PRO A 323 -21.13 16.13 18.99
CA PRO A 323 -22.25 15.18 18.92
C PRO A 323 -23.28 15.53 17.84
N GLY A 324 -23.52 16.84 17.59
CA GLY A 324 -24.50 17.32 16.59
C GLY A 324 -24.05 17.25 15.13
N LEU A 325 -22.81 16.81 14.84
CA LEU A 325 -22.33 16.71 13.46
C LEU A 325 -22.77 15.38 12.83
N TYR A 326 -23.14 15.40 11.54
CA TYR A 326 -23.47 14.16 10.79
C TYR A 326 -22.31 13.17 10.76
N PRO A 327 -22.57 11.83 10.79
CA PRO A 327 -21.54 10.78 10.84
C PRO A 327 -20.48 10.90 9.75
N VAL A 328 -20.83 11.26 8.51
CA VAL A 328 -19.86 11.47 7.41
C VAL A 328 -18.88 12.60 7.73
N TRP A 329 -19.34 13.71 8.29
CA TRP A 329 -18.45 14.82 8.64
C TRP A 329 -17.58 14.52 9.84
N LYS A 330 -18.12 13.80 10.84
CA LYS A 330 -17.31 13.27 11.96
C LYS A 330 -16.18 12.39 11.45
N MET A 331 -16.47 11.51 10.48
CA MET A 331 -15.49 10.67 9.82
C MET A 331 -14.41 11.50 9.11
N VAL A 332 -14.79 12.54 8.36
CA VAL A 332 -13.84 13.41 7.66
C VAL A 332 -12.89 14.10 8.66
N VAL A 333 -13.43 14.63 9.76
CA VAL A 333 -12.62 15.24 10.83
C VAL A 333 -11.66 14.21 11.43
N ALA A 334 -12.14 13.01 11.74
CA ALA A 334 -11.31 11.93 12.28
C ALA A 334 -10.19 11.51 11.32
N VAL A 335 -10.48 11.40 10.02
CA VAL A 335 -9.48 11.08 8.98
C VAL A 335 -8.39 12.14 8.91
N ILE A 336 -8.76 13.42 8.84
CA ILE A 336 -7.78 14.53 8.76
C ILE A 336 -6.89 14.54 10.01
N ALA A 337 -7.50 14.44 11.19
CA ALA A 337 -6.78 14.42 12.46
C ALA A 337 -5.87 13.17 12.57
N CYS A 338 -6.37 11.99 12.15
CA CYS A 338 -5.61 10.74 12.16
C CYS A 338 -4.36 10.84 11.26
N VAL A 339 -4.50 11.34 10.03
CA VAL A 339 -3.39 11.53 9.10
C VAL A 339 -2.36 12.49 9.68
N ALA A 340 -2.80 13.62 10.24
CA ALA A 340 -1.92 14.63 10.83
C ALA A 340 -1.17 14.07 12.06
N LEU A 341 -1.89 13.47 13.01
CA LEU A 341 -1.29 12.93 14.24
C LEU A 341 -0.34 11.76 13.95
N SER A 342 -0.72 10.85 13.05
CA SER A 342 0.16 9.75 12.63
C SER A 342 1.44 10.25 11.97
N LEU A 343 1.35 11.29 11.14
CA LEU A 343 2.51 11.92 10.51
C LEU A 343 3.42 12.58 11.56
N VAL A 344 2.87 13.41 12.42
CA VAL A 344 3.62 14.11 13.47
C VAL A 344 4.30 13.11 14.40
N ALA A 345 3.57 12.08 14.88
CA ALA A 345 4.13 11.05 15.73
C ALA A 345 5.26 10.29 15.03
N THR A 346 5.08 9.91 13.77
CA THR A 346 6.14 9.26 12.98
C THR A 346 7.38 10.15 12.84
N MET A 347 7.18 11.43 12.58
CA MET A 347 8.29 12.41 12.48
C MET A 347 9.05 12.55 13.80
N LEU A 348 8.33 12.61 14.92
CA LEU A 348 8.94 12.71 16.26
C LEU A 348 9.72 11.44 16.61
N ILE A 349 9.10 10.27 16.44
CA ILE A 349 9.75 8.96 16.66
C ILE A 349 11.00 8.83 15.77
N SER A 350 10.93 9.24 14.51
CA SER A 350 12.05 9.14 13.57
C SER A 350 13.29 9.96 13.97
N ARG A 351 13.13 10.94 14.87
CA ARG A 351 14.24 11.75 15.40
C ARG A 351 14.99 11.08 16.55
N ILE A 352 14.40 10.07 17.18
CA ILE A 352 15.03 9.34 18.28
C ILE A 352 16.17 8.49 17.69
N PRO A 353 17.43 8.68 18.11
CA PRO A 353 18.56 7.93 17.60
C PRO A 353 18.34 6.42 17.81
N VAL A 354 18.73 5.61 16.84
CA VAL A 354 18.61 4.13 16.81
C VAL A 354 17.16 3.67 16.83
N VAL A 355 16.38 4.03 17.88
CA VAL A 355 14.99 3.61 18.10
C VAL A 355 14.09 4.06 16.94
N GLY A 356 14.24 5.31 16.48
CA GLY A 356 13.42 5.85 15.39
C GLY A 356 13.55 5.06 14.09
N SER A 357 14.77 4.66 13.73
CA SER A 357 14.97 3.84 12.52
C SER A 357 14.42 2.44 12.67
N LEU A 358 14.41 1.88 13.88
CA LEU A 358 13.90 0.54 14.18
C LEU A 358 12.38 0.51 14.30
N LEU A 359 11.73 1.59 14.75
CA LEU A 359 10.27 1.61 14.93
C LEU A 359 9.50 2.09 13.70
N VAL A 360 10.03 3.02 12.92
CA VAL A 360 9.29 3.60 11.79
C VAL A 360 9.94 3.34 10.42
N GLY A 361 10.98 2.50 10.37
CA GLY A 361 11.58 2.05 9.11
C GLY A 361 12.24 3.15 8.26
N THR A 362 12.51 4.33 8.83
CA THR A 362 13.21 5.37 8.10
C THR A 362 14.69 5.03 8.02
N ALA A 363 15.17 4.73 6.82
CA ALA A 363 16.60 4.54 6.56
C ALA A 363 17.37 5.75 7.11
N GLY A 364 18.28 5.50 8.04
CA GLY A 364 19.17 6.51 8.57
C GLY A 364 19.79 7.31 7.44
N LYS A 365 19.88 8.64 7.59
CA LYS A 365 20.62 9.51 6.68
C LYS A 365 21.95 8.83 6.39
N LYS A 366 22.21 8.44 5.14
CA LYS A 366 23.57 8.19 4.69
C LYS A 366 24.38 9.42 5.09
N LYS A 367 25.31 9.28 6.05
CA LYS A 367 26.37 10.26 6.24
C LYS A 367 27.01 10.39 4.84
N SER A 368 26.85 11.54 4.23
CA SER A 368 27.63 11.93 3.07
C SER A 368 29.08 11.98 3.60
N ASN A 369 29.84 10.92 3.34
CA ASN A 369 31.27 11.01 3.44
C ASN A 369 31.70 12.01 2.36
N GLY A 370 31.83 13.25 2.77
CA GLY A 370 32.57 14.26 2.05
C GLY A 370 34.02 13.79 1.94
N ARG A 371 34.31 13.03 0.90
CA ARG A 371 35.67 12.99 0.38
C ARG A 371 35.84 14.30 -0.36
N SER A 372 36.34 15.30 0.36
CA SER A 372 37.08 16.41 -0.19
C SER A 372 38.22 15.84 -1.02
N ALA A 373 38.07 15.87 -2.33
CA ALA A 373 39.17 15.72 -3.25
C ALA A 373 39.97 17.04 -3.18
N ALA A 374 40.89 17.12 -2.25
CA ALA A 374 41.99 18.06 -2.34
C ALA A 374 42.93 17.54 -3.43
N SER A 375 42.66 17.95 -4.65
CA SER A 375 43.66 17.87 -5.72
C SER A 375 44.64 19.00 -5.54
N GLY A 376 45.82 18.66 -5.04
CA GLY A 376 46.97 19.54 -5.18
C GLY A 376 47.31 19.69 -6.67
N VAL A 377 47.15 20.93 -7.14
CA VAL A 377 47.83 21.40 -8.35
C VAL A 377 49.01 22.18 -7.84
N ALA A 378 50.20 21.62 -8.02
CA ALA A 378 51.44 22.37 -7.92
C ALA A 378 52.23 22.13 -9.21
N GLY A 379 52.36 23.15 -10.01
CA GLY A 379 53.57 23.70 -10.53
C GLY A 379 54.30 22.88 -11.62
N GLY A 380 54.51 23.53 -12.72
CA GLY A 380 55.50 23.15 -13.72
C GLY A 380 55.40 23.96 -15.01
N VAL A 381 55.73 25.21 -14.93
CA VAL A 381 56.12 26.02 -16.10
C VAL A 381 57.52 25.61 -16.48
N GLN A 382 57.76 25.20 -17.75
CA GLN A 382 59.03 25.49 -18.46
C GLN A 382 58.75 25.57 -19.94
N ALA A 383 59.16 26.70 -20.49
CA ALA A 383 59.29 27.02 -21.90
C ALA A 383 60.45 26.24 -22.51
N ASN A 384 60.30 25.89 -23.78
CA ASN A 384 61.36 26.12 -24.81
C ASN A 384 60.97 25.41 -26.12
N GLY A 385 61.17 26.16 -27.22
CA GLY A 385 61.26 25.69 -28.57
C GLY A 385 60.11 26.07 -29.47
#